data_190fa4564118ec358fa9e48290c567df
#
_entry.id   190fa4564118ec358fa9e48290c567df
#
_cell.length_a   1.000
_cell.length_b   1.000
_cell.length_c   1.000
_cell.angle_alpha   90.00
_cell.angle_beta   90.00
_cell.angle_gamma   90.00
#
_symmetry.space_group_name_H-M   'P 1'
#
loop_
_entity.id
_entity.type
_entity.pdbx_description
1 polymer ?
#
loop_
_entity_poly.entity_id
_entity_poly.type
_entity_poly.pdbx_seq_one_letter_code
_entity_poly.pdbx_strand_id
1 'polypeptide(L)'
;FSYEIFKMYLQKLGRLENGSVSKLVSHGFHSLKEIHDKTKMPSSLTIKRDHHSGPCVPGIQRLFVDVEGNLYPCERVSEASKAVRMGHIDTGFDIGKARALLNIGKLTEKECKQCWAFRFCSACAVQADNLEELSAEKKLQNCALIRGHIDNMMRDYCVMRDLGCNFDKEKLFV
;
A
#
# COMPACT_ATOMS: atom_id res chain seq x y z
N PHE A 1 13.13 -13.09 12.25
CA PHE A 1 12.16 -12.03 12.00
C PHE A 1 10.91 -12.20 12.86
N SER A 2 10.19 -13.34 12.81
CA SER A 2 8.95 -13.59 13.56
C SER A 2 9.11 -13.45 15.07
N TYR A 3 10.26 -13.87 15.62
CA TYR A 3 10.59 -13.70 17.04
C TYR A 3 10.64 -12.22 17.47
N GLU A 4 11.23 -11.35 16.65
CA GLU A 4 11.29 -9.91 16.94
C GLU A 4 9.90 -9.25 16.80
N ILE A 5 9.06 -9.68 15.87
CA ILE A 5 7.66 -9.25 15.78
C ILE A 5 6.89 -9.64 17.05
N PHE A 6 7.06 -10.87 17.54
CA PHE A 6 6.43 -11.32 18.78
C PHE A 6 6.89 -10.48 19.99
N LYS A 7 8.20 -10.20 20.12
CA LYS A 7 8.71 -9.30 21.16
C LYS A 7 8.11 -7.90 21.06
N MET A 8 7.95 -7.36 19.86
CA MET A 8 7.31 -6.07 19.64
C MET A 8 5.85 -6.08 20.14
N TYR A 9 5.09 -7.13 19.89
CA TYR A 9 3.71 -7.26 20.40
C TYR A 9 3.70 -7.31 21.94
N LEU A 10 4.60 -8.06 22.56
CA LEU A 10 4.74 -8.08 24.03
C LEU A 10 5.08 -6.72 24.60
N GLN A 11 5.97 -5.97 23.94
CA GLN A 11 6.33 -4.60 24.35
C GLN A 11 5.12 -3.66 24.25
N LYS A 12 4.35 -3.71 23.18
CA LYS A 12 3.13 -2.92 23.00
C LYS A 12 2.02 -3.26 24.00
N LEU A 13 2.02 -4.47 24.51
CA LEU A 13 1.14 -4.93 25.59
C LEU A 13 1.68 -4.62 27.01
N GLY A 14 2.83 -3.94 27.11
CA GLY A 14 3.47 -3.64 28.38
C GLY A 14 4.05 -4.85 29.12
N ARG A 15 4.25 -5.97 28.39
CA ARG A 15 4.79 -7.24 28.94
C ARG A 15 6.28 -7.42 28.68
N LEU A 16 6.92 -6.47 28.04
CA LEU A 16 8.36 -6.43 27.76
C LEU A 16 8.86 -4.99 27.90
N GLU A 17 10.07 -4.82 28.43
CA GLU A 17 10.69 -3.50 28.62
C GLU A 17 10.94 -2.78 27.29
N ASN A 18 10.84 -1.44 27.33
CA ASN A 18 11.17 -0.59 26.20
C ASN A 18 12.65 -0.72 25.83
N GLY A 19 12.93 -0.81 24.54
CA GLY A 19 14.29 -0.97 24.00
C GLY A 19 14.74 -2.42 23.78
N SER A 20 13.94 -3.41 24.20
CA SER A 20 14.23 -4.84 24.01
C SER A 20 13.96 -5.34 22.58
N VAL A 21 13.41 -4.50 21.71
CA VAL A 21 12.96 -4.85 20.35
C VAL A 21 13.79 -4.12 19.31
N SER A 22 14.17 -4.82 18.24
CA SER A 22 14.84 -4.22 17.10
C SER A 22 13.98 -3.14 16.42
N LYS A 23 14.57 -1.99 16.14
CA LYS A 23 13.90 -0.91 15.39
C LYS A 23 13.44 -1.34 13.98
N LEU A 24 14.06 -2.38 13.41
CA LEU A 24 13.74 -2.90 12.09
C LEU A 24 12.33 -3.51 11.99
N VAL A 25 11.72 -3.92 13.10
CA VAL A 25 10.38 -4.51 13.12
C VAL A 25 9.27 -3.52 13.50
N SER A 26 9.60 -2.27 13.78
CA SER A 26 8.61 -1.24 14.16
C SER A 26 7.52 -1.03 13.10
N HIS A 27 7.85 -1.21 11.82
CA HIS A 27 6.90 -1.15 10.71
C HIS A 27 5.76 -2.18 10.82
N GLY A 28 6.00 -3.36 11.41
CA GLY A 28 4.94 -4.36 11.58
C GLY A 28 3.78 -3.84 12.42
N PHE A 29 4.09 -3.09 13.48
CA PHE A 29 3.04 -2.49 14.32
C PHE A 29 2.33 -1.31 13.63
N HIS A 30 3.05 -0.53 12.83
CA HIS A 30 2.48 0.55 12.01
C HIS A 30 1.34 0.05 11.11
N SER A 31 1.53 -1.10 10.48
CA SER A 31 0.50 -1.71 9.63
C SER A 31 -0.78 -2.05 10.41
N LEU A 32 -0.64 -2.54 11.66
CA LEU A 32 -1.80 -2.79 12.53
C LEU A 32 -2.50 -1.50 12.94
N LYS A 33 -1.73 -0.44 13.23
CA LYS A 33 -2.29 0.88 13.55
C LYS A 33 -3.05 1.48 12.35
N GLU A 34 -2.52 1.33 11.13
CA GLU A 34 -3.23 1.75 9.91
C GLU A 34 -4.56 0.99 9.73
N ILE A 35 -4.58 -0.32 10.00
CA ILE A 35 -5.83 -1.09 10.00
C ILE A 35 -6.81 -0.49 10.99
N HIS A 36 -6.37 -0.26 12.23
CA HIS A 36 -7.21 0.36 13.26
C HIS A 36 -7.81 1.69 12.81
N ASP A 37 -7.00 2.59 12.27
CA ASP A 37 -7.46 3.91 11.83
C ASP A 37 -8.44 3.80 10.65
N LYS A 38 -8.15 2.92 9.69
CA LYS A 38 -9.03 2.66 8.55
C LYS A 38 -10.37 2.05 8.98
N THR A 39 -10.43 1.22 10.03
CA THR A 39 -11.70 0.67 10.53
C THR A 39 -12.64 1.75 11.10
N LYS A 40 -12.11 2.87 11.57
CA LYS A 40 -12.90 4.00 12.09
C LYS A 40 -13.53 4.86 10.99
N MET A 41 -13.02 4.78 9.77
CA MET A 41 -13.56 5.56 8.65
C MET A 41 -14.93 5.02 8.23
N PRO A 42 -15.92 5.89 7.96
CA PRO A 42 -17.23 5.47 7.46
C PRO A 42 -17.10 4.71 6.13
N SER A 43 -17.67 3.52 6.05
CA SER A 43 -17.60 2.67 4.84
C SER A 43 -18.32 3.25 3.63
N SER A 44 -19.33 4.11 3.86
CA SER A 44 -20.18 4.68 2.79
C SER A 44 -19.48 5.70 1.89
N LEU A 45 -18.39 6.31 2.32
CA LEU A 45 -17.67 7.33 1.55
C LEU A 45 -16.76 6.74 0.48
N THR A 46 -16.17 5.56 0.72
CA THR A 46 -15.12 4.98 -0.11
C THR A 46 -15.67 4.23 -1.33
N ILE A 47 -16.78 3.49 -1.19
CA ILE A 47 -17.21 2.51 -2.20
C ILE A 47 -17.97 3.14 -3.37
N LYS A 48 -18.69 4.26 -3.17
CA LYS A 48 -19.55 4.84 -4.21
C LYS A 48 -18.81 5.74 -5.20
N ARG A 49 -17.75 6.42 -4.77
CA ARG A 49 -17.09 7.47 -5.57
C ARG A 49 -15.63 7.19 -5.87
N ASP A 50 -14.97 6.34 -5.09
CA ASP A 50 -13.54 6.10 -5.19
C ASP A 50 -13.23 4.76 -5.87
N HIS A 51 -12.12 4.72 -6.58
CA HIS A 51 -11.47 3.51 -7.01
C HIS A 51 -10.08 3.44 -6.37
N HIS A 52 -9.57 2.23 -6.21
CA HIS A 52 -8.28 2.01 -5.59
C HIS A 52 -7.14 2.37 -6.54
N SER A 53 -6.38 3.42 -6.22
CA SER A 53 -5.27 3.92 -7.06
C SER A 53 -3.88 3.56 -6.53
N GLY A 54 -3.81 2.81 -5.43
CA GLY A 54 -2.56 2.47 -4.74
C GLY A 54 -2.28 3.34 -3.52
N PRO A 55 -1.20 3.03 -2.78
CA PRO A 55 -0.89 3.68 -1.51
C PRO A 55 -0.28 5.08 -1.64
N CYS A 56 0.13 5.47 -2.84
CA CYS A 56 0.78 6.76 -3.07
C CYS A 56 0.28 7.43 -4.36
N VAL A 57 0.43 8.76 -4.42
CA VAL A 57 0.12 9.57 -5.59
C VAL A 57 1.40 9.74 -6.41
N PRO A 58 1.49 9.13 -7.61
CA PRO A 58 2.64 9.27 -8.50
C PRO A 58 2.95 10.73 -8.83
N GLY A 59 4.23 11.08 -8.81
CA GLY A 59 4.69 12.44 -9.11
C GLY A 59 4.54 13.47 -7.97
N ILE A 60 3.83 13.12 -6.86
CA ILE A 60 3.72 13.97 -5.66
C ILE A 60 4.55 13.39 -4.52
N GLN A 61 4.22 12.17 -4.10
CA GLN A 61 4.93 11.52 -2.99
C GLN A 61 6.21 10.83 -3.44
N ARG A 62 6.24 10.37 -4.69
CA ARG A 62 7.38 9.72 -5.31
C ARG A 62 7.47 10.11 -6.77
N LEU A 63 8.69 10.34 -7.20
CA LEU A 63 9.09 10.54 -8.59
C LEU A 63 10.49 9.92 -8.74
N PHE A 64 10.66 9.07 -9.73
CA PHE A 64 11.94 8.50 -10.07
C PHE A 64 12.36 8.98 -11.45
N VAL A 65 13.63 9.33 -11.60
CA VAL A 65 14.24 9.75 -12.87
C VAL A 65 15.40 8.79 -13.13
N ASP A 66 15.39 8.15 -14.29
CA ASP A 66 16.50 7.29 -14.69
C ASP A 66 17.70 8.11 -15.26
N VAL A 67 18.77 7.42 -15.59
CA VAL A 67 20.00 8.05 -16.11
C VAL A 67 19.81 8.68 -17.50
N GLU A 68 18.76 8.29 -18.20
CA GLU A 68 18.41 8.83 -19.52
C GLU A 68 17.45 10.02 -19.43
N GLY A 69 16.99 10.38 -18.21
CA GLY A 69 16.06 11.47 -17.98
C GLY A 69 14.58 11.10 -18.10
N ASN A 70 14.24 9.81 -18.19
CA ASN A 70 12.84 9.37 -18.20
C ASN A 70 12.23 9.48 -16.81
N LEU A 71 10.96 9.89 -16.75
CA LEU A 71 10.19 10.07 -15.53
C LEU A 71 9.30 8.86 -15.24
N TYR A 72 9.37 8.33 -14.02
CA TYR A 72 8.60 7.18 -13.56
C TYR A 72 7.89 7.49 -12.24
N PRO A 73 6.79 6.77 -11.89
CA PRO A 73 6.02 7.01 -10.68
C PRO A 73 6.79 6.72 -9.38
N CYS A 74 7.75 5.80 -9.42
CA CYS A 74 8.64 5.48 -8.30
C CYS A 74 9.77 4.55 -8.75
N GLU A 75 10.72 4.30 -7.87
CA GLU A 75 11.88 3.43 -8.04
C GLU A 75 11.58 1.92 -8.12
N ARG A 76 10.33 1.51 -7.90
CA ARG A 76 9.91 0.10 -7.88
C ARG A 76 9.42 -0.42 -9.22
N VAL A 77 9.25 0.44 -10.19
CA VAL A 77 8.85 0.06 -11.55
C VAL A 77 10.06 -0.34 -12.38
N SER A 78 9.83 -1.07 -13.47
CA SER A 78 10.89 -1.38 -14.43
C SER A 78 11.21 -0.15 -15.28
N GLU A 79 12.47 0.22 -15.38
CA GLU A 79 12.95 1.29 -16.28
C GLU A 79 12.75 0.92 -17.77
N ALA A 80 12.62 -0.37 -18.09
CA ALA A 80 12.26 -0.82 -19.43
C ALA A 80 10.78 -0.64 -19.78
N SER A 81 9.94 -0.26 -18.79
CA SER A 81 8.49 -0.18 -19.00
C SER A 81 8.07 1.11 -19.67
N LYS A 82 7.51 0.98 -20.87
CA LYS A 82 6.85 2.07 -21.58
C LYS A 82 5.49 2.42 -20.97
N ALA A 83 4.85 1.45 -20.31
CA ALA A 83 3.52 1.60 -19.73
C ALA A 83 3.48 2.59 -18.57
N VAL A 84 4.54 2.61 -17.75
CA VAL A 84 4.62 3.44 -16.53
C VAL A 84 5.56 4.64 -16.69
N ARG A 85 6.24 4.80 -17.83
CA ARG A 85 7.03 5.99 -18.11
C ARG A 85 6.12 7.18 -18.34
N MET A 86 6.19 8.17 -17.45
CA MET A 86 5.29 9.34 -17.38
C MET A 86 5.80 10.57 -18.14
N GLY A 87 6.99 10.53 -18.75
CA GLY A 87 7.55 11.68 -19.44
C GLY A 87 9.08 11.67 -19.45
N HIS A 88 9.67 12.82 -19.69
CA HIS A 88 11.12 13.04 -19.73
C HIS A 88 11.47 14.41 -19.15
N ILE A 89 12.67 14.58 -18.60
CA ILE A 89 13.09 15.85 -17.99
C ILE A 89 13.04 17.04 -18.95
N ASP A 90 13.34 16.82 -20.23
CA ASP A 90 13.35 17.89 -21.25
C ASP A 90 11.97 18.27 -21.75
N THR A 91 11.00 17.33 -21.74
CA THR A 91 9.66 17.54 -22.31
C THR A 91 8.57 17.64 -21.26
N GLY A 92 8.90 17.33 -19.99
CA GLY A 92 7.96 17.29 -18.88
C GLY A 92 7.10 16.02 -18.87
N PHE A 93 5.99 16.09 -18.13
CA PHE A 93 5.08 14.96 -17.98
C PHE A 93 4.22 14.73 -19.22
N ASP A 94 4.09 13.47 -19.63
CA ASP A 94 2.97 13.01 -20.46
C ASP A 94 1.71 12.93 -19.59
N ILE A 95 0.86 13.93 -19.74
CA ILE A 95 -0.36 14.07 -18.92
C ILE A 95 -1.32 12.91 -19.13
N GLY A 96 -1.36 12.32 -20.35
CA GLY A 96 -2.20 11.15 -20.63
C GLY A 96 -1.78 9.94 -19.81
N LYS A 97 -0.48 9.63 -19.81
CA LYS A 97 0.10 8.53 -19.04
C LYS A 97 0.04 8.78 -17.54
N ALA A 98 0.38 9.97 -17.08
CA ALA A 98 0.28 10.34 -15.68
C ALA A 98 -1.16 10.18 -15.15
N ARG A 99 -2.16 10.62 -15.94
CA ARG A 99 -3.57 10.44 -15.63
C ARG A 99 -4.00 8.97 -15.60
N ALA A 100 -3.51 8.13 -16.50
CA ALA A 100 -3.77 6.69 -16.50
C ALA A 100 -3.23 6.02 -15.23
N LEU A 101 -2.01 6.38 -14.81
CA LEU A 101 -1.40 5.88 -13.58
C LEU A 101 -2.14 6.33 -12.31
N LEU A 102 -2.57 7.59 -12.24
CA LEU A 102 -3.39 8.10 -11.15
C LEU A 102 -4.76 7.38 -11.06
N ASN A 103 -5.28 6.91 -12.20
CA ASN A 103 -6.54 6.21 -12.29
C ASN A 103 -6.40 4.68 -12.47
N ILE A 104 -5.28 4.10 -12.06
CA ILE A 104 -5.00 2.67 -12.22
C ILE A 104 -6.10 1.76 -11.65
N GLY A 105 -6.84 2.23 -10.67
CA GLY A 105 -7.98 1.52 -10.11
C GLY A 105 -9.12 1.27 -11.08
N LYS A 106 -9.26 2.10 -12.12
CA LYS A 106 -10.29 1.92 -13.16
C LYS A 106 -10.14 0.62 -13.93
N LEU A 107 -8.92 0.10 -14.11
CA LEU A 107 -8.69 -1.15 -14.83
C LEU A 107 -9.41 -2.34 -14.22
N THR A 108 -9.61 -2.32 -12.91
CA THR A 108 -10.17 -3.42 -12.13
C THR A 108 -11.29 -2.95 -11.20
N GLU A 109 -11.99 -1.88 -11.57
CA GLU A 109 -12.97 -1.21 -10.69
C GLU A 109 -14.09 -2.16 -10.26
N LYS A 110 -14.61 -2.98 -11.18
CA LYS A 110 -15.69 -3.92 -10.92
C LYS A 110 -15.32 -4.96 -9.86
N GLU A 111 -14.17 -5.59 -10.03
CA GLU A 111 -13.63 -6.61 -9.12
C GLU A 111 -13.23 -6.01 -7.78
N CYS A 112 -12.59 -4.85 -7.81
CA CYS A 112 -12.14 -4.17 -6.60
C CYS A 112 -13.27 -3.68 -5.72
N LYS A 113 -14.36 -3.14 -6.29
CA LYS A 113 -15.53 -2.69 -5.52
C LYS A 113 -16.28 -3.81 -4.81
N GLN A 114 -16.15 -5.04 -5.28
CA GLN A 114 -16.72 -6.24 -4.64
C GLN A 114 -15.75 -6.92 -3.67
N CYS A 115 -14.52 -6.42 -3.56
CA CYS A 115 -13.48 -7.02 -2.75
C CYS A 115 -13.57 -6.56 -1.29
N TRP A 116 -13.66 -7.49 -0.34
CA TRP A 116 -13.66 -7.19 1.09
C TRP A 116 -12.39 -6.46 1.56
N ALA A 117 -11.26 -6.73 0.88
CA ALA A 117 -9.96 -6.13 1.20
C ALA A 117 -9.77 -4.72 0.60
N PHE A 118 -10.76 -4.18 -0.11
CA PHE A 118 -10.66 -2.92 -0.85
C PHE A 118 -10.03 -1.78 -0.05
N ARG A 119 -10.46 -1.59 1.20
CA ARG A 119 -9.99 -0.50 2.08
C ARG A 119 -8.53 -0.62 2.51
N PHE A 120 -8.02 -1.84 2.52
CA PHE A 120 -6.68 -2.17 3.04
C PHE A 120 -5.71 -2.55 1.93
N CYS A 121 -6.20 -2.64 0.70
CA CYS A 121 -5.42 -3.05 -0.45
C CYS A 121 -4.32 -2.05 -0.77
N SER A 122 -3.12 -2.54 -1.04
CA SER A 122 -1.94 -1.75 -1.43
C SER A 122 -1.56 -1.92 -2.91
N ALA A 123 -2.43 -2.56 -3.72
CA ALA A 123 -2.16 -2.75 -5.14
C ALA A 123 -2.05 -1.41 -5.87
N CYS A 124 -0.99 -1.23 -6.65
CA CYS A 124 -0.71 -0.01 -7.38
C CYS A 124 -0.32 -0.29 -8.84
N ALA A 125 0.18 0.69 -9.55
CA ALA A 125 0.58 0.58 -10.95
C ALA A 125 1.65 -0.50 -11.20
N VAL A 126 2.55 -0.76 -10.23
CA VAL A 126 3.56 -1.83 -10.32
C VAL A 126 2.93 -3.20 -10.60
N GLN A 127 1.80 -3.52 -9.95
CA GLN A 127 1.13 -4.80 -10.18
C GLN A 127 0.40 -4.88 -11.53
N ALA A 128 0.13 -3.75 -12.16
CA ALA A 128 -0.52 -3.70 -13.48
C ALA A 128 0.48 -3.55 -14.63
N ASP A 129 1.73 -3.31 -14.34
CA ASP A 129 2.77 -3.07 -15.33
C ASP A 129 3.10 -4.33 -16.13
N ASN A 130 2.81 -4.31 -17.44
CA ASN A 130 3.14 -5.36 -18.39
C ASN A 130 4.21 -4.91 -19.41
N LEU A 131 5.05 -3.96 -19.03
CA LEU A 131 6.10 -3.31 -19.80
C LEU A 131 5.59 -2.43 -20.95
N GLU A 132 4.73 -2.92 -21.80
CA GLU A 132 4.18 -2.18 -22.95
C GLU A 132 2.87 -1.46 -22.59
N GLU A 133 2.03 -2.05 -21.74
CA GLU A 133 0.74 -1.51 -21.35
C GLU A 133 0.37 -1.81 -19.88
N LEU A 134 -0.62 -1.09 -19.35
CA LEU A 134 -1.18 -1.39 -18.03
C LEU A 134 -2.26 -2.47 -18.17
N SER A 135 -2.05 -3.62 -17.54
CA SER A 135 -2.89 -4.81 -17.68
C SER A 135 -3.75 -5.04 -16.44
N ALA A 136 -5.07 -5.16 -16.65
CA ALA A 136 -6.02 -5.56 -15.61
C ALA A 136 -5.77 -7.00 -15.13
N GLU A 137 -5.51 -7.92 -16.05
CA GLU A 137 -5.21 -9.31 -15.73
C GLU A 137 -4.00 -9.43 -14.80
N LYS A 138 -2.89 -8.77 -15.17
CA LYS A 138 -1.65 -8.77 -14.36
C LYS A 138 -1.88 -8.19 -12.97
N LYS A 139 -2.67 -7.13 -12.86
CA LYS A 139 -3.03 -6.54 -11.57
C LYS A 139 -3.83 -7.52 -10.71
N LEU A 140 -4.78 -8.26 -11.29
CA LEU A 140 -5.62 -9.21 -10.57
C LEU A 140 -4.88 -10.48 -10.13
N GLN A 141 -3.81 -10.89 -10.81
CA GLN A 141 -3.00 -12.07 -10.45
C GLN A 141 -2.46 -12.00 -9.01
N ASN A 142 -2.17 -10.79 -8.52
CA ASN A 142 -1.63 -10.59 -7.17
C ASN A 142 -2.71 -10.50 -6.07
N CYS A 143 -4.00 -10.51 -6.43
CA CYS A 143 -5.09 -10.28 -5.46
C CYS A 143 -5.16 -11.35 -4.37
N ALA A 144 -4.88 -12.62 -4.69
CA ALA A 144 -4.89 -13.69 -3.70
C ALA A 144 -3.81 -13.48 -2.62
N LEU A 145 -2.59 -13.15 -3.05
CA LEU A 145 -1.46 -12.87 -2.15
C LEU A 145 -1.75 -11.66 -1.26
N ILE A 146 -2.24 -10.57 -1.85
CA ILE A 146 -2.57 -9.34 -1.13
C ILE A 146 -3.67 -9.60 -0.09
N ARG A 147 -4.74 -10.31 -0.46
CA ARG A 147 -5.81 -10.67 0.49
C ARG A 147 -5.30 -11.54 1.62
N GLY A 148 -4.45 -12.53 1.34
CA GLY A 148 -3.84 -13.37 2.38
C GLY A 148 -2.97 -12.55 3.35
N HIS A 149 -2.20 -11.58 2.84
CA HIS A 149 -1.43 -10.69 3.70
C HIS A 149 -2.34 -9.82 4.59
N ILE A 150 -3.41 -9.25 4.04
CA ILE A 150 -4.37 -8.43 4.80
C ILE A 150 -5.10 -9.28 5.83
N ASP A 151 -5.50 -10.52 5.51
CA ASP A 151 -6.13 -11.45 6.46
C ASP A 151 -5.22 -11.72 7.67
N ASN A 152 -3.95 -12.02 7.42
CA ASN A 152 -2.98 -12.21 8.50
C ASN A 152 -2.84 -10.96 9.38
N MET A 153 -2.71 -9.78 8.78
CA MET A 153 -2.64 -8.53 9.54
C MET A 153 -3.90 -8.25 10.35
N MET A 154 -5.07 -8.57 9.82
CA MET A 154 -6.34 -8.42 10.55
C MET A 154 -6.43 -9.38 11.72
N ARG A 155 -5.96 -10.62 11.58
CA ARG A 155 -5.88 -11.59 12.70
C ARG A 155 -4.98 -11.06 13.81
N ASP A 156 -3.78 -10.59 13.47
CA ASP A 156 -2.86 -9.99 14.45
C ASP A 156 -3.48 -8.77 15.12
N TYR A 157 -4.17 -7.91 14.37
CA TYR A 157 -4.88 -6.76 14.91
C TYR A 157 -5.97 -7.16 15.92
N CYS A 158 -6.81 -8.16 15.59
CA CYS A 158 -7.84 -8.66 16.49
C CYS A 158 -7.23 -9.22 17.77
N VAL A 159 -6.21 -10.07 17.67
CA VAL A 159 -5.50 -10.64 18.82
C VAL A 159 -4.93 -9.54 19.72
N MET A 160 -4.26 -8.54 19.12
CA MET A 160 -3.68 -7.43 19.90
C MET A 160 -4.75 -6.62 20.63
N ARG A 161 -5.92 -6.39 20.00
CA ARG A 161 -7.06 -5.74 20.65
C ARG A 161 -7.62 -6.55 21.81
N ASP A 162 -7.82 -7.83 21.61
CA ASP A 162 -8.35 -8.74 22.63
C ASP A 162 -7.41 -8.84 23.83
N LEU A 163 -6.10 -8.75 23.60
CA LEU A 163 -5.08 -8.69 24.65
C LEU A 163 -4.95 -7.33 25.34
N GLY A 164 -5.74 -6.33 24.94
CA GLY A 164 -5.82 -5.01 25.59
C GLY A 164 -4.89 -3.94 25.00
N CYS A 165 -4.34 -4.15 23.80
CA CYS A 165 -3.55 -3.11 23.12
C CYS A 165 -4.41 -1.88 22.79
N ASN A 166 -3.99 -0.71 23.23
CA ASN A 166 -4.68 0.54 22.97
C ASN A 166 -4.07 1.28 21.78
N PHE A 167 -4.57 1.01 20.59
CA PHE A 167 -4.12 1.63 19.35
C PHE A 167 -4.36 3.15 19.28
N ASP A 168 -5.27 3.72 20.06
CA ASP A 168 -5.52 5.16 20.06
C ASP A 168 -4.40 5.98 20.70
N LYS A 169 -3.66 5.37 21.62
CA LYS A 169 -2.51 6.01 22.28
C LYS A 169 -1.24 5.97 21.43
N GLU A 170 -1.22 5.14 20.40
CA GLU A 170 -0.04 4.98 19.54
C GLU A 170 0.02 6.10 18.50
N LYS A 171 1.10 6.88 18.55
CA LYS A 171 1.38 7.89 17.52
C LYS A 171 2.06 7.20 16.32
N LEU A 172 1.56 7.45 15.13
CA LEU A 172 2.31 7.17 13.90
C LEU A 172 3.45 8.20 13.86
N PHE A 173 4.69 7.71 13.85
CA PHE A 173 5.82 8.57 13.48
C PHE A 173 5.72 8.82 11.98
N VAL A 174 5.42 10.05 11.60
CA VAL A 174 5.43 10.55 10.22
C VAL A 174 6.89 10.70 9.78
#